data_157b9d929556c167d3c3cad31510716b
#
_entry.id   157b9d929556c167d3c3cad31510716b
#
_cell.length_a   1.000
_cell.length_b   1.000
_cell.length_c   1.000
_cell.angle_alpha   90.00
_cell.angle_beta   90.00
_cell.angle_gamma   90.00
#
_symmetry.space_group_name_H-M   'P 1'
#
loop_
_entity.id
_entity.type
_entity.pdbx_description
1 polymer ?
#
loop_
_entity_poly.entity_id
_entity_poly.type
_entity_poly.pdbx_seq_one_letter_code
_entity_poly.pdbx_strand_id
1 'polypeptide(L)'
;SIPYPKTVNLKSATDLESIDRLTFPLLIKPSTGKNLNVDVFRTLYFEAKEDYLKAKPNLAKKIEEGVQFVISEYIPGDDTNIYIYTCFRSQSCKILNEWDGKKLTQYPDHFGQFSSASNETSDVVLKQGRLLVDALDVYGIIETEFKYDDRDGQYKLMETTLRSSMPHRTGSISGVKLHETQFKYATHQPVRQYVQEKSQRIHFVPMIHEIPNLVARKGYWKHFKHNVWGADKRVWAIFEWRDMKPFCYSLYPFLKTIVKAVLVRLNFK
;
A
#
# COMPACT_ATOMS: atom_id res chain seq x y z
N SER A 1 -17.59 -12.96 -6.93
CA SER A 1 -16.96 -12.60 -5.65
C SER A 1 -15.55 -12.08 -5.89
N ILE A 2 -15.08 -11.20 -5.05
CA ILE A 2 -13.71 -10.68 -5.09
C ILE A 2 -12.85 -11.59 -4.20
N PRO A 3 -11.76 -12.19 -4.71
CA PRO A 3 -10.85 -13.00 -3.90
C PRO A 3 -10.17 -12.15 -2.82
N TYR A 4 -9.96 -12.75 -1.65
CA TYR A 4 -9.20 -12.15 -0.53
C TYR A 4 -8.50 -13.25 0.27
N PRO A 5 -7.41 -12.95 1.00
CA PRO A 5 -6.76 -13.94 1.85
C PRO A 5 -7.69 -14.32 3.00
N LYS A 6 -7.69 -15.60 3.37
CA LYS A 6 -8.48 -16.03 4.54
C LYS A 6 -8.08 -15.22 5.76
N THR A 7 -9.07 -14.74 6.48
CA THR A 7 -8.89 -13.77 7.55
C THR A 7 -9.78 -14.12 8.74
N VAL A 8 -9.24 -13.95 9.93
CA VAL A 8 -9.95 -14.17 11.21
C VAL A 8 -9.80 -12.94 12.08
N ASN A 9 -10.89 -12.54 12.74
CA ASN A 9 -10.85 -11.52 13.77
C ASN A 9 -10.59 -12.17 15.14
N LEU A 10 -9.63 -11.65 15.88
CA LEU A 10 -9.25 -12.09 17.21
C LEU A 10 -9.75 -11.05 18.22
N LYS A 11 -10.86 -11.34 18.88
CA LYS A 11 -11.53 -10.46 19.86
C LYS A 11 -11.43 -11.00 21.29
N SER A 12 -11.17 -12.31 21.42
CA SER A 12 -11.04 -13.03 22.67
C SER A 12 -9.84 -13.98 22.65
N ALA A 13 -9.37 -14.43 23.80
CA ALA A 13 -8.29 -15.39 23.88
C ALA A 13 -8.64 -16.75 23.22
N THR A 14 -9.92 -17.12 23.20
CA THR A 14 -10.40 -18.34 22.53
C THR A 14 -10.27 -18.27 21.01
N ASP A 15 -10.34 -17.06 20.41
CA ASP A 15 -10.19 -16.90 18.97
C ASP A 15 -8.76 -17.22 18.49
N LEU A 16 -7.79 -17.22 19.40
CA LEU A 16 -6.40 -17.59 19.09
C LEU A 16 -6.23 -19.04 18.62
N GLU A 17 -7.20 -19.91 18.86
CA GLU A 17 -7.20 -21.29 18.36
C GLU A 17 -7.68 -21.37 16.89
N SER A 18 -8.39 -20.37 16.41
CA SER A 18 -8.97 -20.36 15.07
C SER A 18 -7.94 -20.28 13.94
N ILE A 19 -6.66 -20.05 14.25
CA ILE A 19 -5.57 -20.06 13.28
C ILE A 19 -5.35 -21.40 12.59
N ASP A 20 -5.79 -22.51 13.18
CA ASP A 20 -5.69 -23.84 12.57
C ASP A 20 -6.49 -23.94 11.24
N ARG A 21 -7.34 -22.96 10.96
CA ARG A 21 -8.08 -22.81 9.70
C ARG A 21 -7.29 -22.05 8.63
N LEU A 22 -6.14 -21.48 8.98
CA LEU A 22 -5.32 -20.62 8.12
C LEU A 22 -4.04 -21.35 7.69
N THR A 23 -3.56 -20.98 6.51
CA THR A 23 -2.30 -21.49 5.94
C THR A 23 -1.17 -20.49 6.14
N PHE A 24 -0.07 -20.93 6.73
CA PHE A 24 1.12 -20.09 6.88
C PHE A 24 1.79 -19.77 5.52
N PRO A 25 2.47 -18.62 5.43
CA PRO A 25 2.73 -17.63 6.48
C PRO A 25 1.52 -16.75 6.81
N LEU A 26 1.51 -16.17 8.02
CA LEU A 26 0.41 -15.34 8.50
C LEU A 26 0.87 -13.92 8.85
N LEU A 27 -0.05 -12.98 8.73
CA LEU A 27 0.13 -11.59 9.09
C LEU A 27 -0.93 -11.17 10.11
N ILE A 28 -0.51 -10.57 11.23
CA ILE A 28 -1.42 -10.02 12.25
C ILE A 28 -1.26 -8.51 12.38
N LYS A 29 -2.38 -7.83 12.46
CA LYS A 29 -2.46 -6.37 12.67
C LYS A 29 -3.47 -6.06 13.77
N PRO A 30 -3.25 -5.04 14.62
CA PRO A 30 -4.29 -4.55 15.50
C PRO A 30 -5.42 -3.91 14.68
N SER A 31 -6.66 -4.30 14.98
CA SER A 31 -7.87 -3.70 14.40
C SER A 31 -8.42 -2.59 15.27
N THR A 32 -8.18 -2.68 16.60
CA THR A 32 -8.50 -1.64 17.57
C THR A 32 -7.28 -1.39 18.46
N GLY A 33 -7.28 -0.35 19.26
CA GLY A 33 -6.20 -0.10 20.22
C GLY A 33 -5.48 1.24 20.07
N LYS A 34 -5.74 2.00 19.00
CA LYS A 34 -5.14 3.33 18.86
C LYS A 34 -5.51 4.32 19.99
N ASN A 35 -6.62 4.07 20.67
CA ASN A 35 -7.12 4.88 21.79
C ASN A 35 -6.88 4.21 23.16
N LEU A 36 -6.24 3.05 23.18
CA LEU A 36 -5.85 2.37 24.41
C LEU A 36 -4.42 2.81 24.75
N ASN A 37 -4.15 3.12 26.03
CA ASN A 37 -2.79 3.38 26.54
C ASN A 37 -1.97 2.08 26.62
N VAL A 38 -1.99 1.29 25.53
CA VAL A 38 -1.32 0.00 25.41
C VAL A 38 -0.34 0.07 24.27
N ASP A 39 0.91 -0.26 24.55
CA ASP A 39 1.93 -0.39 23.52
C ASP A 39 1.64 -1.61 22.65
N VAL A 40 1.31 -1.34 21.37
CA VAL A 40 0.92 -2.38 20.41
C VAL A 40 1.77 -2.25 19.16
N PHE A 41 2.30 -3.36 18.71
CA PHE A 41 3.02 -3.46 17.44
C PHE A 41 2.13 -3.04 16.25
N ARG A 42 2.74 -2.56 15.19
CA ARG A 42 2.01 -2.21 13.95
C ARG A 42 1.60 -3.45 13.15
N THR A 43 2.50 -4.43 13.05
CA THR A 43 2.34 -5.64 12.26
C THR A 43 3.29 -6.70 12.78
N LEU A 44 2.82 -7.95 12.90
CA LEU A 44 3.66 -9.13 13.13
C LEU A 44 3.48 -10.10 11.97
N TYR A 45 4.56 -10.74 11.59
CA TYR A 45 4.62 -11.76 10.55
C TYR A 45 5.07 -13.08 11.17
N PHE A 46 4.41 -14.16 10.80
CA PHE A 46 4.72 -15.51 11.26
C PHE A 46 4.98 -16.39 10.04
N GLU A 47 6.21 -16.79 9.86
CA GLU A 47 6.59 -17.71 8.78
C GLU A 47 6.00 -19.10 9.02
N ALA A 48 6.05 -19.57 10.26
CA ALA A 48 5.63 -20.90 10.66
C ALA A 48 4.78 -20.87 11.95
N LYS A 49 4.13 -22.00 12.24
CA LYS A 49 3.26 -22.19 13.42
C LYS A 49 4.04 -21.99 14.72
N GLU A 50 5.29 -22.40 14.76
CA GLU A 50 6.18 -22.27 15.92
C GLU A 50 6.38 -20.81 16.33
N ASP A 51 6.50 -19.90 15.36
CA ASP A 51 6.68 -18.46 15.64
C ASP A 51 5.41 -17.85 16.19
N TYR A 52 4.25 -18.25 15.67
CA TYR A 52 2.97 -17.86 16.24
C TYR A 52 2.82 -18.36 17.67
N LEU A 53 3.14 -19.64 17.94
CA LEU A 53 3.00 -20.22 19.28
C LEU A 53 3.85 -19.49 20.33
N LYS A 54 5.05 -19.01 19.95
CA LYS A 54 5.90 -18.16 20.80
C LYS A 54 5.23 -16.81 21.11
N ALA A 55 4.52 -16.22 20.16
CA ALA A 55 3.86 -14.92 20.31
C ALA A 55 2.50 -15.03 20.99
N LYS A 56 1.83 -16.19 20.95
CA LYS A 56 0.47 -16.41 21.41
C LYS A 56 0.20 -15.93 22.85
N PRO A 57 1.08 -16.17 23.85
CA PRO A 57 0.85 -15.66 25.22
C PRO A 57 0.79 -14.13 25.30
N ASN A 58 1.65 -13.44 24.52
CA ASN A 58 1.65 -11.98 24.47
C ASN A 58 0.40 -11.45 23.75
N LEU A 59 -0.06 -12.12 22.70
CA LEU A 59 -1.30 -11.77 22.01
C LEU A 59 -2.51 -11.93 22.93
N ALA A 60 -2.58 -13.02 23.71
CA ALA A 60 -3.63 -13.25 24.68
C ALA A 60 -3.68 -12.11 25.71
N LYS A 61 -2.54 -11.75 26.30
CA LYS A 61 -2.44 -10.63 27.24
C LYS A 61 -2.93 -9.31 26.62
N LYS A 62 -2.55 -9.02 25.37
CA LYS A 62 -3.00 -7.80 24.68
C LYS A 62 -4.50 -7.80 24.40
N ILE A 63 -5.07 -8.96 24.12
CA ILE A 63 -6.53 -9.10 23.97
C ILE A 63 -7.25 -8.84 25.31
N GLU A 64 -6.73 -9.35 26.42
CA GLU A 64 -7.24 -9.07 27.78
C GLU A 64 -7.15 -7.58 28.14
N GLU A 65 -6.12 -6.88 27.63
CA GLU A 65 -5.96 -5.42 27.73
C GLU A 65 -6.93 -4.65 26.80
N GLY A 66 -7.81 -5.35 26.05
CA GLY A 66 -8.84 -4.76 25.18
C GLY A 66 -8.42 -4.56 23.71
N VAL A 67 -7.22 -4.98 23.31
CA VAL A 67 -6.77 -4.90 21.92
C VAL A 67 -7.44 -6.00 21.11
N GLN A 68 -8.00 -5.66 19.96
CA GLN A 68 -8.48 -6.63 18.98
C GLN A 68 -7.51 -6.72 17.80
N PHE A 69 -7.39 -7.90 17.23
CA PHE A 69 -6.51 -8.12 16.08
C PHE A 69 -7.28 -8.71 14.89
N VAL A 70 -6.69 -8.51 13.71
CA VAL A 70 -7.02 -9.23 12.49
C VAL A 70 -5.81 -10.05 12.10
N ILE A 71 -5.98 -11.35 11.90
CA ILE A 71 -4.96 -12.24 11.38
C ILE A 71 -5.40 -12.74 10.00
N SER A 72 -4.50 -12.71 9.03
CA SER A 72 -4.77 -13.16 7.66
C SER A 72 -3.62 -13.99 7.11
N GLU A 73 -3.93 -14.87 6.17
CA GLU A 73 -2.92 -15.51 5.34
C GLU A 73 -2.11 -14.44 4.61
N TYR A 74 -0.80 -14.58 4.61
CA TYR A 74 0.08 -13.68 3.85
C TYR A 74 0.16 -14.12 2.40
N ILE A 75 0.02 -13.18 1.49
CA ILE A 75 0.19 -13.42 0.06
C ILE A 75 1.68 -13.24 -0.26
N PRO A 76 2.42 -14.32 -0.61
CA PRO A 76 3.84 -14.23 -0.94
C PRO A 76 4.07 -13.48 -2.25
N GLY A 77 5.32 -13.32 -2.63
CA GLY A 77 5.73 -12.64 -3.86
C GLY A 77 6.16 -11.19 -3.66
N ASP A 78 6.75 -10.64 -4.71
CA ASP A 78 7.37 -9.33 -4.73
C ASP A 78 6.39 -8.16 -4.57
N ASP A 79 6.92 -6.99 -4.27
CA ASP A 79 6.15 -5.73 -4.25
C ASP A 79 5.49 -5.45 -5.59
N THR A 80 6.14 -5.85 -6.70
CA THR A 80 5.63 -5.70 -8.06
C THR A 80 4.39 -6.55 -8.38
N ASN A 81 3.99 -7.46 -7.50
CA ASN A 81 2.73 -8.21 -7.61
C ASN A 81 1.53 -7.41 -7.06
N ILE A 82 1.76 -6.19 -6.52
CA ILE A 82 0.70 -5.35 -5.97
C ILE A 82 0.25 -4.33 -7.00
N TYR A 83 -1.06 -4.33 -7.25
CA TYR A 83 -1.76 -3.38 -8.09
C TYR A 83 -2.77 -2.59 -7.26
N ILE A 84 -3.02 -1.37 -7.70
CA ILE A 84 -4.01 -0.50 -7.09
C ILE A 84 -5.07 -0.11 -8.11
N TYR A 85 -6.30 -0.05 -7.64
CA TYR A 85 -7.39 0.65 -8.32
C TYR A 85 -7.79 1.84 -7.47
N THR A 86 -7.95 2.99 -8.09
CA THR A 86 -8.32 4.22 -7.40
C THR A 86 -9.39 4.96 -8.18
N CYS A 87 -10.40 5.47 -7.49
CA CYS A 87 -11.43 6.28 -8.11
C CYS A 87 -11.87 7.44 -7.22
N PHE A 88 -12.58 8.37 -7.83
CA PHE A 88 -13.45 9.31 -7.12
C PHE A 88 -14.90 8.92 -7.38
N ARG A 89 -15.64 8.56 -6.32
CA ARG A 89 -17.05 8.20 -6.34
C ARG A 89 -17.88 9.32 -5.75
N SER A 90 -18.93 9.74 -6.46
CA SER A 90 -19.86 10.78 -6.02
C SER A 90 -20.81 10.26 -4.94
N GLN A 91 -21.49 11.16 -4.24
CA GLN A 91 -22.58 10.80 -3.30
C GLN A 91 -23.75 10.08 -4.00
N SER A 92 -23.97 10.30 -5.30
CA SER A 92 -24.93 9.54 -6.11
C SER A 92 -24.41 8.19 -6.59
N CYS A 93 -23.37 7.67 -5.96
CA CYS A 93 -22.78 6.36 -6.23
C CYS A 93 -22.20 6.19 -7.65
N LYS A 94 -21.84 7.27 -8.35
CA LYS A 94 -21.23 7.22 -9.67
C LYS A 94 -19.72 7.39 -9.58
N ILE A 95 -18.95 6.53 -10.23
CA ILE A 95 -17.51 6.72 -10.45
C ILE A 95 -17.35 7.81 -11.50
N LEU A 96 -16.79 8.95 -11.10
CA LEU A 96 -16.61 10.11 -11.99
C LEU A 96 -15.28 10.03 -12.73
N ASN A 97 -14.21 9.61 -12.06
CA ASN A 97 -12.90 9.37 -12.65
C ASN A 97 -12.19 8.25 -11.90
N GLU A 98 -11.36 7.49 -12.61
CA GLU A 98 -10.66 6.33 -12.07
C GLU A 98 -9.33 6.11 -12.79
N TRP A 99 -8.38 5.47 -12.11
CA TRP A 99 -7.14 4.97 -12.68
C TRP A 99 -6.69 3.73 -11.95
N ASP A 100 -5.87 2.93 -12.60
CA ASP A 100 -5.21 1.79 -11.99
C ASP A 100 -3.69 1.86 -12.23
N GLY A 101 -2.93 1.21 -11.36
CA GLY A 101 -1.48 1.24 -11.41
C GLY A 101 -0.86 0.10 -10.62
N LYS A 102 0.47 0.09 -10.60
CA LYS A 102 1.26 -1.00 -10.03
C LYS A 102 2.27 -0.46 -9.04
N LYS A 103 2.44 -1.14 -7.94
CA LYS A 103 3.55 -0.92 -7.01
C LYS A 103 4.85 -1.43 -7.65
N LEU A 104 5.89 -0.64 -7.59
CA LEU A 104 7.22 -1.07 -7.96
C LEU A 104 8.05 -1.46 -6.74
N THR A 105 7.90 -0.70 -5.65
CA THR A 105 8.58 -0.97 -4.37
C THR A 105 7.82 -0.40 -3.19
N GLN A 106 8.18 -0.88 -2.00
CA GLN A 106 7.76 -0.33 -0.72
C GLN A 106 8.96 0.16 0.10
N TYR A 107 8.70 0.99 1.09
CA TYR A 107 9.70 1.44 2.05
C TYR A 107 9.11 1.56 3.46
N PRO A 108 9.78 1.06 4.52
CA PRO A 108 10.94 0.16 4.46
C PRO A 108 10.62 -1.19 3.81
N ASP A 109 11.66 -2.03 3.62
CA ASP A 109 11.49 -3.40 3.17
C ASP A 109 10.60 -4.17 4.15
N HIS A 110 9.78 -5.09 3.64
CA HIS A 110 8.76 -5.84 4.37
C HIS A 110 7.73 -4.95 5.12
N PHE A 111 6.48 -5.08 4.75
CA PHE A 111 5.33 -4.35 5.35
C PHE A 111 5.44 -2.83 5.35
N GLY A 112 6.28 -2.29 4.46
CA GLY A 112 6.47 -0.85 4.26
C GLY A 112 5.28 -0.19 3.56
N GLN A 113 5.34 1.13 3.51
CA GLN A 113 4.38 1.92 2.74
C GLN A 113 4.65 1.82 1.24
N PHE A 114 3.65 2.08 0.43
CA PHE A 114 3.80 2.27 -1.00
C PHE A 114 4.86 3.32 -1.28
N SER A 115 5.82 3.00 -2.14
CA SER A 115 6.92 3.89 -2.50
C SER A 115 6.89 4.19 -4.00
N SER A 116 7.73 3.56 -4.80
CA SER A 116 7.69 3.77 -6.25
C SER A 116 6.51 3.06 -6.89
N ALA A 117 5.93 3.71 -7.90
CA ALA A 117 4.73 3.26 -8.59
C ALA A 117 4.85 3.44 -10.10
N SER A 118 4.09 2.64 -10.83
CA SER A 118 3.94 2.69 -12.29
C SER A 118 2.46 2.86 -12.66
N ASN A 119 2.20 3.41 -13.84
CA ASN A 119 0.88 3.42 -14.46
C ASN A 119 0.55 2.14 -15.25
N GLU A 120 1.31 1.07 -15.05
CA GLU A 120 0.98 -0.24 -15.62
C GLU A 120 -0.34 -0.74 -15.04
N THR A 121 -1.23 -1.20 -15.92
CA THR A 121 -2.61 -1.53 -15.61
C THR A 121 -2.87 -3.03 -15.59
N SER A 122 -3.96 -3.43 -14.93
CA SER A 122 -4.50 -4.78 -14.97
C SER A 122 -6.01 -4.74 -15.14
N ASP A 123 -6.52 -5.26 -16.26
CA ASP A 123 -7.97 -5.32 -16.51
C ASP A 123 -8.73 -6.11 -15.43
N VAL A 124 -8.08 -7.11 -14.83
CA VAL A 124 -8.66 -7.88 -13.72
C VAL A 124 -8.82 -7.00 -12.48
N VAL A 125 -7.78 -6.25 -12.11
CA VAL A 125 -7.80 -5.33 -10.96
C VAL A 125 -8.79 -4.20 -11.19
N LEU A 126 -8.85 -3.65 -12.39
CA LEU A 126 -9.83 -2.61 -12.76
C LEU A 126 -11.27 -3.12 -12.56
N LYS A 127 -11.58 -4.32 -13.05
CA LYS A 127 -12.92 -4.94 -12.89
C LYS A 127 -13.23 -5.24 -11.43
N GLN A 128 -12.30 -5.83 -10.68
CA GLN A 128 -12.48 -6.13 -9.26
C GLN A 128 -12.63 -4.87 -8.42
N GLY A 129 -11.84 -3.82 -8.71
CA GLY A 129 -11.93 -2.54 -8.04
C GLY A 129 -13.29 -1.87 -8.21
N ARG A 130 -13.82 -1.83 -9.43
CA ARG A 130 -15.17 -1.32 -9.71
C ARG A 130 -16.25 -2.10 -8.96
N LEU A 131 -16.20 -3.45 -9.02
CA LEU A 131 -17.14 -4.31 -8.30
C LEU A 131 -17.09 -4.09 -6.78
N LEU A 132 -15.89 -3.90 -6.22
CA LEU A 132 -15.74 -3.62 -4.80
C LEU A 132 -16.34 -2.28 -4.41
N VAL A 133 -16.01 -1.23 -5.17
CA VAL A 133 -16.49 0.13 -4.91
C VAL A 133 -18.01 0.22 -5.06
N ASP A 134 -18.61 -0.51 -6.00
CA ASP A 134 -20.06 -0.56 -6.16
C ASP A 134 -20.75 -1.27 -4.98
N ALA A 135 -20.08 -2.25 -4.37
CA ALA A 135 -20.59 -2.96 -3.19
C ALA A 135 -20.43 -2.18 -1.87
N LEU A 136 -19.56 -1.16 -1.85
CA LEU A 136 -19.33 -0.33 -0.67
C LEU A 136 -20.24 0.90 -0.68
N ASP A 137 -20.86 1.21 0.46
CA ASP A 137 -21.65 2.44 0.64
C ASP A 137 -20.73 3.59 1.11
N VAL A 138 -19.79 3.97 0.24
CA VAL A 138 -18.79 5.02 0.51
C VAL A 138 -18.63 5.94 -0.71
N TYR A 139 -18.23 7.18 -0.48
CA TYR A 139 -17.96 8.17 -1.52
C TYR A 139 -16.65 8.94 -1.26
N GLY A 140 -16.19 9.70 -2.24
CA GLY A 140 -14.93 10.40 -2.21
C GLY A 140 -13.83 9.64 -2.93
N ILE A 141 -12.58 9.87 -2.54
CA ILE A 141 -11.44 9.14 -3.09
C ILE A 141 -11.36 7.79 -2.39
N ILE A 142 -11.39 6.71 -3.18
CA ILE A 142 -11.30 5.33 -2.72
C ILE A 142 -10.12 4.69 -3.46
N GLU A 143 -9.23 4.07 -2.70
CA GLU A 143 -8.12 3.27 -3.24
C GLU A 143 -8.21 1.85 -2.70
N THR A 144 -8.04 0.87 -3.57
CA THR A 144 -8.04 -0.55 -3.22
C THR A 144 -6.75 -1.18 -3.70
N GLU A 145 -6.07 -1.92 -2.82
CA GLU A 145 -4.86 -2.67 -3.14
C GLU A 145 -5.17 -4.14 -3.34
N PHE A 146 -4.67 -4.71 -4.44
CA PHE A 146 -4.76 -6.13 -4.76
C PHE A 146 -3.36 -6.70 -4.94
N LYS A 147 -3.10 -7.90 -4.43
CA LYS A 147 -1.85 -8.60 -4.69
C LYS A 147 -2.11 -9.86 -5.48
N TYR A 148 -1.33 -10.05 -6.54
CA TYR A 148 -1.33 -11.29 -7.30
C TYR A 148 -0.70 -12.40 -6.47
N ASP A 149 -1.42 -13.51 -6.35
CA ASP A 149 -0.98 -14.71 -5.65
C ASP A 149 -0.60 -15.77 -6.68
N ASP A 150 0.71 -16.01 -6.82
CA ASP A 150 1.23 -16.98 -7.80
C ASP A 150 0.78 -18.43 -7.52
N ARG A 151 0.29 -18.71 -6.29
CA ARG A 151 -0.14 -20.06 -5.89
C ARG A 151 -1.45 -20.49 -6.54
N ASP A 152 -2.34 -19.54 -6.82
CA ASP A 152 -3.65 -19.80 -7.41
C ASP A 152 -3.99 -18.90 -8.62
N GLY A 153 -3.07 -18.03 -9.01
CA GLY A 153 -3.21 -17.15 -10.16
C GLY A 153 -4.26 -16.05 -9.99
N GLN A 154 -4.59 -15.66 -8.76
CA GLN A 154 -5.64 -14.69 -8.47
C GLN A 154 -5.09 -13.38 -7.89
N TYR A 155 -5.73 -12.26 -8.26
CA TYR A 155 -5.57 -11.00 -7.55
C TYR A 155 -6.47 -10.98 -6.32
N LYS A 156 -5.88 -10.89 -5.14
CA LYS A 156 -6.58 -10.89 -3.85
C LYS A 156 -6.59 -9.50 -3.25
N LEU A 157 -7.76 -9.07 -2.78
CA LEU A 157 -7.92 -7.81 -2.06
C LEU A 157 -7.11 -7.82 -0.77
N MET A 158 -6.27 -6.80 -0.57
CA MET A 158 -5.47 -6.63 0.63
C MET A 158 -5.99 -5.53 1.56
N GLU A 159 -6.30 -4.37 0.98
CA GLU A 159 -6.67 -3.18 1.75
C GLU A 159 -7.56 -2.25 0.92
N THR A 160 -8.45 -1.52 1.60
CA THR A 160 -9.19 -0.39 1.03
C THR A 160 -8.93 0.85 1.88
N THR A 161 -8.55 1.94 1.23
CA THR A 161 -8.25 3.22 1.86
C THR A 161 -9.20 4.30 1.33
N LEU A 162 -9.83 5.05 2.25
CA LEU A 162 -10.79 6.11 1.91
C LEU A 162 -10.14 7.51 1.96
N ARG A 163 -8.96 7.62 1.43
CA ARG A 163 -8.16 8.84 1.40
C ARG A 163 -7.16 8.81 0.26
N SER A 164 -6.63 9.98 -0.06
CA SER A 164 -5.50 10.08 -0.99
C SER A 164 -4.24 9.41 -0.45
N SER A 165 -3.48 8.81 -1.34
CA SER A 165 -2.20 8.15 -1.07
C SER A 165 -1.10 8.67 -2.00
N MET A 166 0.16 8.31 -1.73
CA MET A 166 1.31 8.76 -2.54
C MET A 166 1.21 8.40 -4.02
N PRO A 167 0.79 7.19 -4.40
CA PRO A 167 0.71 6.79 -5.82
C PRO A 167 -0.25 7.62 -6.67
N HIS A 168 -1.19 8.37 -6.08
CA HIS A 168 -2.12 9.22 -6.83
C HIS A 168 -1.43 10.24 -7.74
N ARG A 169 -0.17 10.62 -7.43
CA ARG A 169 0.61 11.46 -8.33
C ARG A 169 0.88 10.75 -9.66
N THR A 170 1.08 9.43 -9.66
CA THR A 170 1.20 8.63 -10.89
C THR A 170 -0.06 8.77 -11.75
N GLY A 171 -1.23 8.59 -11.15
CA GLY A 171 -2.52 8.77 -11.84
C GLY A 171 -2.67 10.17 -12.41
N SER A 172 -2.31 11.22 -11.63
CA SER A 172 -2.40 12.61 -12.09
C SER A 172 -1.53 12.88 -13.32
N ILE A 173 -0.35 12.30 -13.39
CA ILE A 173 0.57 12.49 -14.51
C ILE A 173 0.22 11.59 -15.68
N SER A 174 -0.42 10.44 -15.40
CA SER A 174 -1.05 9.59 -16.42
C SER A 174 -2.37 10.17 -16.95
N GLY A 175 -2.70 11.42 -16.60
CA GLY A 175 -3.86 12.14 -17.13
C GLY A 175 -5.10 12.15 -16.23
N VAL A 176 -5.16 11.35 -15.16
CA VAL A 176 -6.35 11.25 -14.29
C VAL A 176 -6.15 12.03 -12.98
N LYS A 177 -6.77 13.20 -12.89
CA LYS A 177 -6.60 14.13 -11.78
C LYS A 177 -7.71 13.99 -10.72
N LEU A 178 -7.63 12.97 -9.88
CA LEU A 178 -8.67 12.70 -8.86
C LEU A 178 -8.84 13.82 -7.84
N HIS A 179 -7.77 14.51 -7.45
CA HIS A 179 -7.86 15.63 -6.51
C HIS A 179 -8.59 16.83 -7.12
N GLU A 180 -8.37 17.11 -8.42
CA GLU A 180 -9.12 18.13 -9.15
C GLU A 180 -10.59 17.73 -9.29
N THR A 181 -10.88 16.46 -9.55
CA THR A 181 -12.23 15.89 -9.57
C THR A 181 -12.93 16.12 -8.23
N GLN A 182 -12.26 15.77 -7.12
CA GLN A 182 -12.80 15.98 -5.77
C GLN A 182 -13.07 17.45 -5.48
N PHE A 183 -12.13 18.33 -5.78
CA PHE A 183 -12.29 19.77 -5.57
C PHE A 183 -13.47 20.34 -6.34
N LYS A 184 -13.55 20.06 -7.65
CA LYS A 184 -14.63 20.53 -8.52
C LYS A 184 -15.98 19.99 -8.08
N TYR A 185 -16.04 18.71 -7.72
CA TYR A 185 -17.27 18.11 -7.20
C TYR A 185 -17.71 18.79 -5.90
N ALA A 186 -16.82 18.97 -4.94
CA ALA A 186 -17.12 19.61 -3.66
C ALA A 186 -17.53 21.09 -3.79
N THR A 187 -17.06 21.77 -4.82
CA THR A 187 -17.39 23.19 -5.11
C THR A 187 -18.48 23.33 -6.16
N HIS A 188 -19.21 22.27 -6.50
CA HIS A 188 -20.29 22.26 -7.49
C HIS A 188 -19.88 22.78 -8.88
N GLN A 189 -18.61 22.64 -9.24
CA GLN A 189 -18.10 22.97 -10.58
C GLN A 189 -18.24 21.78 -11.52
N PRO A 190 -18.32 22.01 -12.84
CA PRO A 190 -18.32 20.92 -13.83
C PRO A 190 -17.10 20.03 -13.70
N VAL A 191 -17.33 18.72 -13.53
CA VAL A 191 -16.26 17.72 -13.45
C VAL A 191 -15.93 17.23 -14.86
N ARG A 192 -14.65 17.32 -15.22
CA ARG A 192 -14.14 16.79 -16.49
C ARG A 192 -13.93 15.28 -16.37
N GLN A 193 -14.25 14.56 -17.42
CA GLN A 193 -13.86 13.16 -17.60
C GLN A 193 -12.37 13.09 -17.99
N TYR A 194 -11.62 12.24 -17.29
CA TYR A 194 -10.23 11.98 -17.55
C TYR A 194 -10.04 10.57 -18.09
N VAL A 195 -9.07 10.38 -18.97
CA VAL A 195 -8.68 9.08 -19.51
C VAL A 195 -7.23 8.84 -19.16
N GLN A 196 -6.94 7.67 -18.62
CA GLN A 196 -5.59 7.28 -18.25
C GLN A 196 -4.73 7.05 -19.50
N GLU A 197 -3.58 7.69 -19.56
CA GLU A 197 -2.54 7.45 -20.57
C GLU A 197 -1.92 6.07 -20.34
N LYS A 198 -1.97 5.22 -21.37
CA LYS A 198 -1.46 3.84 -21.34
C LYS A 198 -0.34 3.59 -22.36
N SER A 199 -0.11 4.54 -23.28
CA SER A 199 0.90 4.39 -24.33
C SER A 199 2.32 4.64 -23.83
N GLN A 200 2.49 5.38 -22.73
CA GLN A 200 3.77 5.69 -22.12
C GLN A 200 3.85 5.06 -20.72
N ARG A 201 4.99 4.43 -20.42
CA ARG A 201 5.27 3.98 -19.07
C ARG A 201 5.74 5.14 -18.21
N ILE A 202 5.00 5.42 -17.16
CA ILE A 202 5.25 6.53 -16.23
C ILE A 202 5.59 5.97 -14.86
N HIS A 203 6.77 6.31 -14.33
CA HIS A 203 7.14 5.95 -12.97
C HIS A 203 7.15 7.17 -12.05
N PHE A 204 6.51 7.02 -10.90
CA PHE A 204 6.68 7.89 -9.75
C PHE A 204 7.80 7.34 -8.88
N VAL A 205 8.83 8.15 -8.61
CA VAL A 205 10.07 7.70 -7.96
C VAL A 205 10.41 8.62 -6.78
N PRO A 206 10.12 8.23 -5.54
CA PRO A 206 10.55 8.96 -4.36
C PRO A 206 11.98 8.58 -3.98
N MET A 207 12.97 9.37 -4.41
CA MET A 207 14.39 9.11 -4.12
C MET A 207 14.69 9.01 -2.62
N ILE A 208 13.88 9.67 -1.78
CA ILE A 208 13.96 9.56 -0.31
C ILE A 208 13.73 8.12 0.20
N HIS A 209 13.11 7.26 -0.59
CA HIS A 209 12.90 5.84 -0.31
C HIS A 209 13.82 4.94 -1.14
N GLU A 210 14.05 5.29 -2.42
CA GLU A 210 14.84 4.48 -3.33
C GLU A 210 16.30 4.37 -2.90
N ILE A 211 16.93 5.48 -2.48
CA ILE A 211 18.33 5.48 -2.05
C ILE A 211 18.50 4.69 -0.74
N PRO A 212 17.68 4.89 0.32
CA PRO A 212 17.75 4.03 1.50
C PRO A 212 17.51 2.55 1.21
N ASN A 213 16.58 2.20 0.32
CA ASN A 213 16.39 0.82 -0.14
C ASN A 213 17.65 0.27 -0.82
N LEU A 214 18.29 1.07 -1.69
CA LEU A 214 19.52 0.70 -2.36
C LEU A 214 20.66 0.43 -1.38
N VAL A 215 20.72 1.20 -0.29
CA VAL A 215 21.73 1.04 0.75
C VAL A 215 21.43 -0.18 1.65
N ALA A 216 20.19 -0.34 2.10
CA ALA A 216 19.81 -1.34 3.10
C ALA A 216 19.56 -2.74 2.50
N ARG A 217 18.92 -2.82 1.33
CA ARG A 217 18.46 -4.09 0.74
C ARG A 217 19.54 -4.71 -0.14
N LYS A 218 19.89 -5.96 0.15
CA LYS A 218 20.82 -6.73 -0.71
C LYS A 218 20.18 -6.99 -2.08
N GLY A 219 20.95 -6.81 -3.15
CA GLY A 219 20.47 -7.08 -4.52
C GLY A 219 19.49 -6.05 -5.09
N TYR A 220 19.19 -4.97 -4.38
CA TYR A 220 18.20 -3.97 -4.79
C TYR A 220 18.58 -3.19 -6.05
N TRP A 221 19.84 -3.20 -6.49
CA TRP A 221 20.31 -2.46 -7.66
C TRP A 221 19.47 -2.70 -8.92
N LYS A 222 19.02 -3.94 -9.13
CA LYS A 222 18.16 -4.30 -10.27
C LYS A 222 16.82 -3.55 -10.22
N HIS A 223 16.18 -3.52 -9.06
CA HIS A 223 14.92 -2.80 -8.83
C HIS A 223 15.11 -1.29 -8.96
N PHE A 224 16.15 -0.75 -8.34
CA PHE A 224 16.49 0.67 -8.44
C PHE A 224 16.70 1.11 -9.90
N LYS A 225 17.47 0.34 -10.66
CA LYS A 225 17.71 0.59 -12.08
C LYS A 225 16.41 0.58 -12.88
N HIS A 226 15.54 -0.40 -12.64
CA HIS A 226 14.24 -0.48 -13.30
C HIS A 226 13.34 0.71 -12.91
N ASN A 227 13.22 1.02 -11.62
CA ASN A 227 12.36 2.09 -11.13
C ASN A 227 12.78 3.47 -11.66
N VAL A 228 14.11 3.72 -11.69
CA VAL A 228 14.66 5.02 -12.12
C VAL A 228 14.76 5.15 -13.63
N TRP A 229 15.14 4.09 -14.36
CA TRP A 229 15.40 4.19 -15.80
C TRP A 229 14.47 3.35 -16.68
N GLY A 230 13.63 2.51 -16.10
CA GLY A 230 12.74 1.61 -16.85
C GLY A 230 11.46 2.26 -17.40
N ALA A 231 11.30 3.60 -17.30
CA ALA A 231 10.12 4.31 -17.76
C ALA A 231 10.44 5.37 -18.82
N ASP A 232 9.45 5.64 -19.69
CA ASP A 232 9.51 6.72 -20.67
C ASP A 232 9.47 8.09 -19.98
N LYS A 233 8.70 8.20 -18.92
CA LYS A 233 8.55 9.42 -18.12
C LYS A 233 8.71 9.14 -16.63
N ARG A 234 9.49 9.97 -15.95
CA ARG A 234 9.73 9.90 -14.52
C ARG A 234 9.19 11.11 -13.81
N VAL A 235 8.67 10.87 -12.60
CA VAL A 235 8.13 11.90 -11.72
C VAL A 235 8.76 11.77 -10.35
N TRP A 236 9.46 12.81 -9.97
CA TRP A 236 10.08 12.90 -8.66
C TRP A 236 9.05 13.31 -7.61
N ALA A 237 9.11 12.72 -6.42
CA ALA A 237 8.10 12.95 -5.39
C ALA A 237 8.09 14.39 -4.87
N ILE A 238 9.26 15.00 -4.72
CA ILE A 238 9.42 16.27 -4.00
C ILE A 238 10.06 17.34 -4.90
N PHE A 239 10.85 16.92 -5.89
CA PHE A 239 11.58 17.85 -6.74
C PHE A 239 10.66 18.51 -7.76
N GLU A 240 10.57 19.87 -7.69
CA GLU A 240 9.87 20.70 -8.65
C GLU A 240 10.68 21.98 -8.89
N TRP A 241 11.08 22.24 -10.15
CA TRP A 241 11.91 23.42 -10.50
C TRP A 241 11.29 24.76 -10.11
N ARG A 242 9.96 24.84 -10.17
CA ARG A 242 9.21 26.06 -9.86
C ARG A 242 9.03 26.30 -8.36
N ASP A 243 9.26 25.27 -7.55
CA ASP A 243 9.21 25.35 -6.11
C ASP A 243 10.26 24.42 -5.47
N MET A 244 11.47 24.94 -5.29
CA MET A 244 12.61 24.20 -4.74
C MET A 244 12.60 24.12 -3.21
N LYS A 245 11.78 24.91 -2.50
CA LYS A 245 11.78 24.94 -1.04
C LYS A 245 11.49 23.60 -0.40
N PRO A 246 10.42 22.86 -0.79
CA PRO A 246 10.15 21.53 -0.22
C PRO A 246 11.31 20.55 -0.43
N PHE A 247 11.97 20.61 -1.59
CA PHE A 247 13.13 19.78 -1.87
C PHE A 247 14.30 20.10 -0.91
N CYS A 248 14.66 21.36 -0.75
CA CYS A 248 15.74 21.78 0.16
C CYS A 248 15.45 21.34 1.60
N TYR A 249 14.22 21.55 2.09
CA TYR A 249 13.83 21.10 3.43
C TYR A 249 13.84 19.56 3.58
N SER A 250 13.61 18.83 2.52
CA SER A 250 13.64 17.36 2.55
C SER A 250 15.03 16.75 2.67
N LEU A 251 16.09 17.51 2.42
CA LEU A 251 17.47 16.99 2.45
C LEU A 251 17.89 16.50 3.85
N TYR A 252 17.51 17.23 4.89
CA TYR A 252 17.85 16.85 6.25
C TYR A 252 17.21 15.51 6.71
N PRO A 253 15.87 15.33 6.64
CA PRO A 253 15.28 14.03 6.94
C PRO A 253 15.76 12.92 6.00
N PHE A 254 16.10 13.23 4.75
CA PHE A 254 16.68 12.29 3.81
C PHE A 254 18.05 11.77 4.30
N LEU A 255 18.95 12.64 4.71
CA LEU A 255 20.24 12.23 5.27
C LEU A 255 20.08 11.33 6.50
N LYS A 256 19.16 11.68 7.42
CA LYS A 256 18.85 10.81 8.57
C LYS A 256 18.38 9.41 8.14
N THR A 257 17.58 9.33 7.08
CA THR A 257 17.07 8.06 6.56
C THR A 257 18.18 7.22 5.95
N ILE A 258 19.13 7.85 5.24
CA ILE A 258 20.32 7.16 4.71
C ILE A 258 21.18 6.61 5.87
N VAL A 259 21.45 7.41 6.91
CA VAL A 259 22.21 6.95 8.07
C VAL A 259 21.55 5.72 8.71
N LYS A 260 20.24 5.74 8.92
CA LYS A 260 19.49 4.57 9.41
C LYS A 260 19.64 3.35 8.49
N ALA A 261 19.57 3.54 7.18
CA ALA A 261 19.73 2.47 6.20
C ALA A 261 21.13 1.83 6.26
N VAL A 262 22.17 2.65 6.44
CA VAL A 262 23.55 2.17 6.64
C VAL A 262 23.66 1.35 7.93
N LEU A 263 23.11 1.84 9.03
CA LEU A 263 23.12 1.12 10.32
C LEU A 263 22.40 -0.24 10.20
N VAL A 264 21.25 -0.28 9.54
CA VAL A 264 20.55 -1.55 9.27
C VAL A 264 21.42 -2.51 8.46
N ARG A 265 22.09 -2.01 7.41
CA ARG A 265 22.97 -2.84 6.57
C ARG A 265 24.16 -3.41 7.32
N LEU A 266 24.70 -2.65 8.26
CA LEU A 266 25.85 -3.05 9.09
C LEU A 266 25.43 -3.90 10.30
N ASN A 267 24.14 -4.24 10.45
CA ASN A 267 23.57 -4.95 11.61
C ASN A 267 23.85 -4.26 12.96
N PHE A 268 24.09 -2.97 12.96
CA PHE A 268 24.06 -2.19 14.20
C PHE A 268 22.60 -2.05 14.66
N LYS A 269 22.30 -2.71 15.79
CA LYS A 269 21.02 -2.57 16.48
C LYS A 269 20.96 -1.26 17.27
#